data_472b32d5b3c68880784d8e0a19296eac
#
_entry.id   472b32d5b3c68880784d8e0a19296eac
#
_cell.length_a   1.000
_cell.length_b   1.000
_cell.length_c   1.000
_cell.angle_alpha   90.00
_cell.angle_beta   90.00
_cell.angle_gamma   90.00
#
_symmetry.space_group_name_H-M   'P 1'
#
loop_
_entity.id
_entity.type
_entity.pdbx_description
1 polymer ?
#
loop_
_entity_poly.entity_id
_entity_poly.type
_entity_poly.pdbx_seq_one_letter_code
_entity_poly.pdbx_strand_id
1 'polypeptide(L)'
;MSKLASRLVMLRRIFDKFGIPIFRKPKPVVAVLRFSGVIGQVGNPIRQGIYADGFIKPIEQAFNLKNLVCVAVQINSPGGSPVQSSLIFKRIRSLAEEKDVPVIAFAEDAAASGGYLLACAADEIFADESSIIGSIGVVSSGFGFVELLEKLGIERRVYTAGKSKAMLDPFKEEKVEDVARLKELQEDVHDTFKTIVKSRRGDRIVVSDEEVYTGAFWTGRRANEMGLIDGIGELTKTMQEKYGEKVVFKPVGEKKSWLKQRLSASRLMGFGQKHWLNQVIPVIEEKILWNRLGL
;
A
#
# COMPACT_ATOMS: atom_id res chain seq x y z
N MET A 1 -27.42 21.61 43.39
CA MET A 1 -26.00 21.41 42.97
C MET A 1 -25.17 21.25 44.22
N SER A 2 -24.51 20.12 44.43
CA SER A 2 -23.84 19.79 45.69
C SER A 2 -22.57 20.64 45.92
N LYS A 3 -22.29 20.99 47.20
CA LYS A 3 -21.07 21.72 47.65
C LYS A 3 -19.77 21.08 47.07
N LEU A 4 -19.82 19.80 46.66
CA LEU A 4 -18.70 19.06 46.05
C LEU A 4 -18.42 19.56 44.63
N ALA A 5 -19.46 19.81 43.83
CA ALA A 5 -19.34 20.31 42.44
C ALA A 5 -18.75 21.72 42.36
N SER A 6 -19.16 22.62 43.28
CA SER A 6 -18.61 23.96 43.33
C SER A 6 -17.14 23.99 43.80
N ARG A 7 -16.74 23.11 44.74
CA ARG A 7 -15.33 22.95 45.15
C ARG A 7 -14.44 22.41 44.03
N LEU A 8 -14.92 21.46 43.23
CA LEU A 8 -14.20 20.95 42.04
C LEU A 8 -13.99 22.01 40.97
N VAL A 9 -15.00 22.84 40.70
CA VAL A 9 -14.89 23.95 39.74
C VAL A 9 -13.91 25.01 40.24
N MET A 10 -13.90 25.32 41.54
CA MET A 10 -12.97 26.28 42.12
C MET A 10 -11.53 25.78 42.13
N LEU A 11 -11.28 24.50 42.46
CA LEU A 11 -9.98 23.86 42.35
C LEU A 11 -9.48 23.86 40.89
N ARG A 12 -10.35 23.56 39.94
CA ARG A 12 -10.02 23.62 38.52
C ARG A 12 -9.53 25.01 38.10
N ARG A 13 -10.20 26.07 38.50
CA ARG A 13 -9.78 27.47 38.20
C ARG A 13 -8.45 27.86 38.86
N ILE A 14 -8.16 27.35 40.07
CA ILE A 14 -6.90 27.62 40.75
C ILE A 14 -5.75 26.91 40.04
N PHE A 15 -5.92 25.64 39.66
CA PHE A 15 -4.89 24.86 38.94
C PHE A 15 -4.64 25.39 37.52
N ASP A 16 -5.70 25.84 36.81
CA ASP A 16 -5.55 26.48 35.50
C ASP A 16 -4.72 27.79 35.59
N LYS A 17 -4.85 28.55 36.70
CA LYS A 17 -4.12 29.81 36.96
C LYS A 17 -2.62 29.58 37.25
N PHE A 18 -2.26 28.40 37.81
CA PHE A 18 -0.86 28.00 38.07
C PHE A 18 -0.24 27.16 36.99
N GLY A 19 -0.92 27.00 35.83
CA GLY A 19 -0.38 26.24 34.68
C GLY A 19 -0.19 24.75 34.92
N ILE A 20 -0.78 24.18 36.00
CA ILE A 20 -0.66 22.75 36.33
C ILE A 20 -1.67 21.97 35.50
N PRO A 21 -1.25 21.10 34.56
CA PRO A 21 -2.14 20.48 33.57
C PRO A 21 -2.93 19.28 34.09
N ILE A 22 -3.47 19.31 35.34
CA ILE A 22 -4.09 18.15 36.01
C ILE A 22 -5.42 17.71 35.34
N PHE A 23 -6.01 18.55 34.47
CA PHE A 23 -7.31 18.28 33.84
C PHE A 23 -7.34 18.46 32.30
N ARG A 24 -6.19 18.51 31.62
CA ARG A 24 -6.24 18.53 30.16
C ARG A 24 -6.66 17.16 29.65
N LYS A 25 -7.80 17.08 28.96
CA LYS A 25 -8.15 15.88 28.20
C LYS A 25 -6.96 15.52 27.30
N PRO A 26 -6.53 14.25 27.31
CA PRO A 26 -5.45 13.84 26.43
C PRO A 26 -5.82 14.16 24.99
N LYS A 27 -4.85 14.66 24.22
CA LYS A 27 -5.07 14.97 22.81
C LYS A 27 -5.35 13.69 22.05
N PRO A 28 -6.33 13.66 21.14
CA PRO A 28 -6.55 12.53 20.26
C PRO A 28 -5.32 12.29 19.38
N VAL A 29 -4.96 11.05 19.18
CA VAL A 29 -3.80 10.64 18.39
C VAL A 29 -4.27 9.89 17.16
N VAL A 30 -3.79 10.28 16.00
CA VAL A 30 -3.88 9.55 14.74
C VAL A 30 -2.52 8.92 14.47
N ALA A 31 -2.48 7.59 14.40
CA ALA A 31 -1.29 6.89 13.91
C ALA A 31 -1.22 7.01 12.40
N VAL A 32 -0.07 7.32 11.84
CA VAL A 32 0.10 7.44 10.38
C VAL A 32 1.05 6.35 9.91
N LEU A 33 0.53 5.43 9.09
CA LEU A 33 1.28 4.40 8.37
C LEU A 33 1.43 4.84 6.92
N ARG A 34 2.64 4.87 6.39
CA ARG A 34 2.89 5.24 4.99
C ARG A 34 3.41 4.06 4.18
N PHE A 35 2.69 3.72 3.11
CA PHE A 35 3.05 2.72 2.13
C PHE A 35 3.42 3.42 0.81
N SER A 36 4.72 3.52 0.51
CA SER A 36 5.21 4.23 -0.68
C SER A 36 6.14 3.35 -1.50
N GLY A 37 5.85 3.21 -2.80
CA GLY A 37 6.60 2.42 -3.77
C GLY A 37 5.90 1.13 -4.19
N VAL A 38 6.62 0.25 -4.87
CA VAL A 38 6.10 -1.04 -5.36
C VAL A 38 5.92 -2.03 -4.21
N ILE A 39 4.82 -2.77 -4.24
CA ILE A 39 4.52 -3.82 -3.25
C ILE A 39 5.17 -5.13 -3.67
N GLY A 40 5.93 -5.74 -2.76
CA GLY A 40 6.75 -6.90 -3.08
C GLY A 40 8.05 -6.48 -3.74
N GLN A 41 8.60 -7.32 -4.54
CA GLN A 41 9.93 -7.33 -5.12
C GLN A 41 10.75 -6.02 -5.06
N VAL A 42 11.96 -6.12 -4.55
CA VAL A 42 12.97 -5.09 -4.71
C VAL A 42 14.35 -5.72 -4.86
N GLY A 43 14.87 -5.60 -6.03
CA GLY A 43 16.29 -5.81 -6.28
C GLY A 43 17.15 -4.58 -5.97
N ASN A 44 16.57 -3.51 -5.39
CA ASN A 44 17.33 -2.29 -5.13
C ASN A 44 17.63 -2.15 -3.64
N PRO A 45 18.91 -2.24 -3.23
CA PRO A 45 19.29 -2.07 -1.82
C PRO A 45 19.05 -0.66 -1.28
N ILE A 46 18.76 0.33 -2.14
CA ILE A 46 18.54 1.72 -1.78
C ILE A 46 17.06 2.01 -1.52
N ARG A 47 16.14 1.35 -2.26
CA ARG A 47 14.71 1.45 -2.10
C ARG A 47 14.12 0.09 -1.72
N GLN A 48 13.69 -0.05 -0.50
CA GLN A 48 12.95 -1.23 -0.07
C GLN A 48 11.51 -1.10 -0.53
N GLY A 49 11.00 -2.14 -1.24
CA GLY A 49 9.59 -2.23 -1.56
C GLY A 49 8.74 -2.49 -0.31
N ILE A 50 7.45 -2.46 -0.50
CA ILE A 50 6.49 -2.72 0.56
C ILE A 50 6.36 -4.23 0.76
N TYR A 51 6.84 -4.74 1.89
CA TYR A 51 6.71 -6.14 2.29
C TYR A 51 5.99 -6.29 3.62
N ALA A 52 5.18 -7.31 3.77
CA ALA A 52 4.44 -7.58 4.99
C ALA A 52 5.37 -7.65 6.21
N ASP A 53 6.48 -8.38 6.13
CA ASP A 53 7.43 -8.52 7.25
C ASP A 53 7.98 -7.18 7.74
N GLY A 54 8.22 -6.23 6.84
CA GLY A 54 8.69 -4.89 7.19
C GLY A 54 7.62 -4.04 7.88
N PHE A 55 6.34 -4.34 7.65
CA PHE A 55 5.23 -3.55 8.13
C PHE A 55 4.43 -4.16 9.29
N ILE A 56 4.57 -5.46 9.59
CA ILE A 56 3.86 -6.10 10.72
C ILE A 56 4.09 -5.34 12.02
N LYS A 57 5.34 -5.11 12.41
CA LYS A 57 5.67 -4.39 13.65
C LYS A 57 5.19 -2.93 13.64
N PRO A 58 5.42 -2.12 12.59
CA PRO A 58 4.83 -0.79 12.45
C PRO A 58 3.30 -0.78 12.60
N ILE A 59 2.59 -1.72 11.95
CA ILE A 59 1.13 -1.83 12.06
C ILE A 59 0.74 -2.10 13.52
N GLU A 60 1.36 -3.06 14.19
CA GLU A 60 1.10 -3.35 15.61
C GLU A 60 1.38 -2.14 16.50
N GLN A 61 2.46 -1.42 16.26
CA GLN A 61 2.79 -0.20 17.01
C GLN A 61 1.74 0.90 16.80
N ALA A 62 1.22 1.06 15.57
CA ALA A 62 0.19 2.04 15.26
C ALA A 62 -1.07 1.80 16.10
N PHE A 63 -1.55 0.56 16.14
CA PHE A 63 -2.74 0.19 16.90
C PHE A 63 -2.53 0.13 18.42
N ASN A 64 -1.30 0.25 18.92
CA ASN A 64 -0.98 0.27 20.36
C ASN A 64 -0.64 1.67 20.90
N LEU A 65 -0.82 2.75 20.12
CA LEU A 65 -0.58 4.10 20.60
C LEU A 65 -1.58 4.52 21.66
N LYS A 66 -1.11 5.25 22.66
CA LYS A 66 -1.98 5.82 23.71
C LYS A 66 -2.85 6.95 23.10
N ASN A 67 -4.12 6.98 23.51
CA ASN A 67 -5.13 7.94 23.02
C ASN A 67 -5.39 7.86 21.52
N LEU A 68 -5.16 6.70 20.93
CA LEU A 68 -5.43 6.43 19.53
C LEU A 68 -6.93 6.57 19.25
N VAL A 69 -7.25 7.36 18.23
CA VAL A 69 -8.63 7.54 17.76
C VAL A 69 -8.82 7.03 16.33
N CYS A 70 -7.73 6.88 15.57
CA CYS A 70 -7.76 6.41 14.20
C CYS A 70 -6.36 5.98 13.75
N VAL A 71 -6.30 5.03 12.83
CA VAL A 71 -5.11 4.72 12.04
C VAL A 71 -5.31 5.28 10.64
N ALA A 72 -4.47 6.25 10.25
CA ALA A 72 -4.42 6.79 8.90
C ALA A 72 -3.40 6.01 8.08
N VAL A 73 -3.81 5.55 6.90
CA VAL A 73 -2.97 4.81 5.95
C VAL A 73 -2.73 5.68 4.73
N GLN A 74 -1.52 6.24 4.59
CA GLN A 74 -1.12 6.97 3.38
C GLN A 74 -0.56 6.00 2.35
N ILE A 75 -1.03 6.09 1.11
CA ILE A 75 -0.66 5.16 0.04
C ILE A 75 -0.17 5.95 -1.16
N ASN A 76 1.05 5.65 -1.60
CA ASN A 76 1.61 6.10 -2.87
C ASN A 76 2.24 4.90 -3.59
N SER A 77 1.42 4.11 -4.27
CA SER A 77 1.85 2.83 -4.83
C SER A 77 1.15 2.50 -6.14
N PRO A 78 1.91 2.08 -7.18
CA PRO A 78 1.35 1.57 -8.42
C PRO A 78 0.83 0.11 -8.28
N GLY A 79 1.01 -0.51 -7.10
CA GLY A 79 0.70 -1.90 -6.84
C GLY A 79 1.91 -2.81 -6.77
N GLY A 80 1.73 -4.06 -7.15
CA GLY A 80 2.75 -5.10 -7.14
C GLY A 80 2.20 -6.44 -6.67
N SER A 81 2.93 -7.15 -5.80
CA SER A 81 2.61 -8.51 -5.36
C SER A 81 1.22 -8.62 -4.70
N PRO A 82 0.30 -9.42 -5.26
CA PRO A 82 -1.02 -9.64 -4.67
C PRO A 82 -0.94 -10.24 -3.27
N VAL A 83 -0.01 -11.15 -3.05
CA VAL A 83 0.17 -11.83 -1.75
C VAL A 83 0.61 -10.84 -0.67
N GLN A 84 1.60 -10.00 -0.96
CA GLN A 84 2.09 -9.00 0.01
C GLN A 84 1.00 -7.98 0.34
N SER A 85 0.25 -7.52 -0.67
CA SER A 85 -0.90 -6.63 -0.49
C SER A 85 -1.97 -7.27 0.41
N SER A 86 -2.31 -8.54 0.15
CA SER A 86 -3.31 -9.28 0.94
C SER A 86 -2.86 -9.51 2.40
N LEU A 87 -1.59 -9.83 2.63
CA LEU A 87 -1.07 -10.03 4.00
C LEU A 87 -1.13 -8.74 4.82
N ILE A 88 -0.74 -7.61 4.23
CA ILE A 88 -0.81 -6.30 4.89
C ILE A 88 -2.28 -5.91 5.14
N PHE A 89 -3.14 -6.04 4.12
CA PHE A 89 -4.58 -5.80 4.25
C PHE A 89 -5.19 -6.58 5.42
N LYS A 90 -4.97 -7.90 5.47
CA LYS A 90 -5.50 -8.77 6.52
C LYS A 90 -4.99 -8.37 7.90
N ARG A 91 -3.71 -7.98 8.01
CA ARG A 91 -3.14 -7.57 9.31
C ARG A 91 -3.75 -6.26 9.80
N ILE A 92 -3.93 -5.28 8.93
CA ILE A 92 -4.59 -4.02 9.28
C ILE A 92 -6.04 -4.28 9.72
N ARG A 93 -6.81 -5.06 8.95
CA ARG A 93 -8.21 -5.38 9.27
C ARG A 93 -8.34 -6.13 10.59
N SER A 94 -7.52 -7.17 10.79
CA SER A 94 -7.56 -7.96 12.04
C SER A 94 -7.36 -7.09 13.28
N LEU A 95 -6.41 -6.15 13.24
CA LEU A 95 -6.16 -5.25 14.37
C LEU A 95 -7.21 -4.14 14.52
N ALA A 96 -7.75 -3.64 13.40
CA ALA A 96 -8.83 -2.67 13.42
C ALA A 96 -10.07 -3.23 14.11
N GLU A 97 -10.43 -4.47 13.76
CA GLU A 97 -11.56 -5.20 14.36
C GLU A 97 -11.29 -5.60 15.82
N GLU A 98 -10.10 -6.15 16.12
CA GLU A 98 -9.73 -6.53 17.50
C GLU A 98 -9.78 -5.36 18.48
N LYS A 99 -9.37 -4.17 18.02
CA LYS A 99 -9.21 -2.99 18.89
C LYS A 99 -10.32 -1.97 18.77
N ASP A 100 -11.29 -2.22 17.89
CA ASP A 100 -12.38 -1.29 17.57
C ASP A 100 -11.85 0.12 17.20
N VAL A 101 -10.84 0.16 16.33
CA VAL A 101 -10.19 1.39 15.90
C VAL A 101 -10.44 1.61 14.41
N PRO A 102 -11.05 2.73 14.01
CA PRO A 102 -11.28 3.05 12.60
C PRO A 102 -9.96 3.25 11.84
N VAL A 103 -9.99 2.83 10.57
CA VAL A 103 -8.88 3.00 9.63
C VAL A 103 -9.35 3.89 8.48
N ILE A 104 -8.57 4.92 8.15
CA ILE A 104 -8.87 5.82 7.02
C ILE A 104 -7.66 5.86 6.09
N ALA A 105 -7.90 5.60 4.81
CA ALA A 105 -6.86 5.62 3.79
C ALA A 105 -6.84 6.98 3.05
N PHE A 106 -5.63 7.39 2.68
CA PHE A 106 -5.36 8.56 1.87
C PHE A 106 -4.44 8.17 0.72
N ALA A 107 -4.96 8.23 -0.51
CA ALA A 107 -4.12 8.09 -1.69
C ALA A 107 -3.36 9.38 -1.95
N GLU A 108 -2.05 9.27 -2.15
CA GLU A 108 -1.20 10.35 -2.65
C GLU A 108 -1.27 10.35 -4.20
N ASP A 109 -0.13 10.27 -4.93
CA ASP A 109 -0.15 10.25 -6.40
C ASP A 109 -0.93 9.04 -6.95
N ALA A 110 -0.77 7.86 -6.32
CA ALA A 110 -1.44 6.65 -6.75
C ALA A 110 -1.79 5.69 -5.60
N ALA A 111 -2.98 5.10 -5.68
CA ALA A 111 -3.36 3.87 -5.00
C ALA A 111 -3.96 2.92 -6.05
N ALA A 112 -3.09 2.24 -6.79
CA ALA A 112 -3.48 1.42 -7.93
C ALA A 112 -3.15 -0.06 -7.71
N SER A 113 -3.97 -0.97 -8.27
CA SER A 113 -3.77 -2.42 -8.17
C SER A 113 -3.61 -2.88 -6.72
N GLY A 114 -2.50 -3.52 -6.35
CA GLY A 114 -2.20 -3.88 -4.96
C GLY A 114 -2.24 -2.69 -3.98
N GLY A 115 -1.95 -1.45 -4.44
CA GLY A 115 -2.10 -0.22 -3.66
C GLY A 115 -3.57 0.08 -3.33
N TYR A 116 -4.48 -0.14 -4.28
CA TYR A 116 -5.91 -0.02 -4.04
C TYR A 116 -6.43 -1.14 -3.11
N LEU A 117 -5.88 -2.36 -3.25
CA LEU A 117 -6.19 -3.43 -2.30
C LEU A 117 -5.80 -3.04 -0.87
N LEU A 118 -4.66 -2.37 -0.67
CA LEU A 118 -4.28 -1.81 0.64
C LEU A 118 -5.26 -0.72 1.11
N ALA A 119 -5.71 0.16 0.19
CA ALA A 119 -6.71 1.18 0.53
C ALA A 119 -8.02 0.56 1.02
N CYS A 120 -8.43 -0.57 0.45
CA CYS A 120 -9.60 -1.31 0.89
C CYS A 120 -9.50 -1.86 2.33
N ALA A 121 -8.33 -1.86 2.97
CA ALA A 121 -8.23 -2.16 4.40
C ALA A 121 -8.87 -1.07 5.27
N ALA A 122 -9.08 0.12 4.74
CA ALA A 122 -9.68 1.24 5.44
C ALA A 122 -11.23 1.18 5.45
N ASP A 123 -11.83 1.88 6.38
CA ASP A 123 -13.28 2.06 6.48
C ASP A 123 -13.75 3.21 5.59
N GLU A 124 -12.89 4.21 5.38
CA GLU A 124 -13.07 5.31 4.43
C GLU A 124 -11.78 5.52 3.63
N ILE A 125 -11.92 5.89 2.37
CA ILE A 125 -10.80 6.16 1.44
C ILE A 125 -10.95 7.57 0.88
N PHE A 126 -9.92 8.38 1.02
CA PHE A 126 -9.83 9.73 0.46
C PHE A 126 -8.66 9.82 -0.52
N ALA A 127 -8.76 10.72 -1.48
CA ALA A 127 -7.72 10.97 -2.47
C ALA A 127 -7.73 12.44 -2.92
N ASP A 128 -6.66 12.91 -3.56
CA ASP A 128 -6.70 14.13 -4.35
C ASP A 128 -7.52 13.90 -5.64
N GLU A 129 -8.07 14.96 -6.21
CA GLU A 129 -8.84 14.87 -7.46
C GLU A 129 -8.05 14.23 -8.60
N SER A 130 -6.74 14.43 -8.60
CA SER A 130 -5.79 13.97 -9.62
C SER A 130 -5.11 12.65 -9.29
N SER A 131 -5.29 12.11 -8.09
CA SER A 131 -4.74 10.80 -7.70
C SER A 131 -5.20 9.70 -8.66
N ILE A 132 -4.34 8.73 -8.92
CA ILE A 132 -4.66 7.56 -9.75
C ILE A 132 -5.19 6.43 -8.87
N ILE A 133 -6.43 6.01 -9.12
CA ILE A 133 -7.16 5.01 -8.29
C ILE A 133 -7.64 3.86 -9.17
N GLY A 134 -7.65 2.64 -8.62
CA GLY A 134 -8.23 1.48 -9.30
C GLY A 134 -7.19 0.51 -9.81
N SER A 135 -7.13 0.26 -11.12
CA SER A 135 -6.29 -0.80 -11.71
C SER A 135 -6.58 -2.17 -11.06
N ILE A 136 -7.90 -2.49 -10.93
CA ILE A 136 -8.37 -3.74 -10.31
C ILE A 136 -8.29 -4.84 -11.36
N GLY A 137 -7.11 -5.40 -11.50
CA GLY A 137 -6.80 -6.42 -12.50
C GLY A 137 -5.47 -7.09 -12.23
N VAL A 138 -5.16 -8.11 -13.03
CA VAL A 138 -3.93 -8.89 -12.94
C VAL A 138 -3.23 -8.88 -14.30
N VAL A 139 -1.93 -8.65 -14.29
CA VAL A 139 -1.09 -8.67 -15.49
C VAL A 139 0.14 -9.55 -15.25
N SER A 140 0.49 -10.33 -16.25
CA SER A 140 1.80 -10.96 -16.39
C SER A 140 2.41 -10.42 -17.67
N SER A 141 3.64 -9.97 -17.61
CA SER A 141 4.38 -9.49 -18.77
C SER A 141 5.76 -10.11 -18.81
N GLY A 142 6.26 -10.38 -20.02
CA GLY A 142 7.57 -10.98 -20.25
C GLY A 142 8.08 -10.60 -21.63
N PHE A 143 9.25 -11.12 -21.97
CA PHE A 143 9.88 -10.99 -23.28
C PHE A 143 10.16 -12.38 -23.85
N GLY A 144 9.99 -12.56 -25.16
CA GLY A 144 10.45 -13.75 -25.88
C GLY A 144 11.81 -13.50 -26.54
N PHE A 145 12.73 -14.45 -26.41
CA PHE A 145 14.10 -14.35 -26.92
C PHE A 145 14.46 -15.45 -27.90
N VAL A 146 13.51 -16.16 -28.48
CA VAL A 146 13.73 -17.30 -29.39
C VAL A 146 14.56 -16.89 -30.58
N GLU A 147 14.08 -15.91 -31.36
CA GLU A 147 14.78 -15.39 -32.53
C GLU A 147 16.15 -14.79 -32.21
N LEU A 148 16.32 -14.17 -31.03
CA LEU A 148 17.61 -13.62 -30.62
C LEU A 148 18.64 -14.73 -30.44
N LEU A 149 18.27 -15.84 -29.79
CA LEU A 149 19.17 -16.98 -29.62
C LEU A 149 19.57 -17.61 -30.95
N GLU A 150 18.61 -17.75 -31.87
CA GLU A 150 18.86 -18.24 -33.23
C GLU A 150 19.87 -17.36 -33.98
N LYS A 151 19.64 -16.04 -33.98
CA LYS A 151 20.54 -15.06 -34.64
C LYS A 151 21.95 -15.06 -34.05
N LEU A 152 22.09 -15.37 -32.78
CA LEU A 152 23.38 -15.45 -32.09
C LEU A 152 24.05 -16.83 -32.17
N GLY A 153 23.36 -17.83 -32.75
CA GLY A 153 23.84 -19.21 -32.85
C GLY A 153 24.01 -19.86 -31.45
N ILE A 154 23.19 -19.45 -30.48
CA ILE A 154 23.23 -19.98 -29.11
C ILE A 154 22.24 -21.14 -28.96
N GLU A 155 22.75 -22.33 -28.65
CA GLU A 155 21.94 -23.48 -28.28
C GLU A 155 21.63 -23.47 -26.77
N ARG A 156 20.33 -23.46 -26.41
CA ARG A 156 19.90 -23.59 -25.03
C ARG A 156 19.46 -25.00 -24.70
N ARG A 157 20.09 -25.60 -23.70
CA ARG A 157 19.81 -26.98 -23.24
C ARG A 157 19.07 -26.90 -21.89
N VAL A 158 17.83 -27.44 -21.83
CA VAL A 158 17.00 -27.49 -20.63
C VAL A 158 16.51 -28.91 -20.40
N TYR A 159 16.84 -29.44 -19.24
CA TYR A 159 16.41 -30.76 -18.80
C TYR A 159 15.48 -30.60 -17.61
N THR A 160 14.25 -31.14 -17.70
CA THR A 160 13.24 -30.99 -16.64
C THR A 160 12.62 -32.37 -16.31
N ALA A 161 12.25 -32.51 -15.04
CA ALA A 161 11.33 -33.53 -14.59
C ALA A 161 9.98 -32.87 -14.28
N GLY A 162 8.91 -33.35 -14.92
CA GLY A 162 7.56 -32.79 -14.89
C GLY A 162 7.24 -31.98 -16.14
N LYS A 163 6.07 -32.25 -16.74
CA LYS A 163 5.68 -31.73 -18.07
C LYS A 163 5.60 -30.17 -18.09
N SER A 164 5.16 -29.57 -17.02
CA SER A 164 4.93 -28.12 -16.94
C SER A 164 6.03 -27.36 -16.19
N LYS A 165 7.20 -28.00 -15.93
CA LYS A 165 8.24 -27.36 -15.09
C LYS A 165 8.93 -26.18 -15.77
N ALA A 166 8.94 -26.14 -17.11
CA ALA A 166 9.48 -25.05 -17.92
C ALA A 166 8.37 -24.34 -18.71
N MET A 167 7.21 -24.15 -18.08
CA MET A 167 6.11 -23.37 -18.63
C MET A 167 6.54 -21.92 -18.87
N LEU A 168 6.13 -21.34 -20.00
CA LEU A 168 6.39 -19.94 -20.38
C LEU A 168 7.89 -19.57 -20.36
N ASP A 169 8.75 -20.51 -20.75
CA ASP A 169 10.18 -20.26 -20.90
C ASP A 169 10.42 -19.18 -21.98
N PRO A 170 11.02 -18.01 -21.66
CA PRO A 170 11.18 -16.91 -22.59
C PRO A 170 12.11 -17.20 -23.78
N PHE A 171 12.81 -18.32 -23.74
CA PHE A 171 13.73 -18.78 -24.77
C PHE A 171 13.16 -19.92 -25.62
N LYS A 172 11.87 -20.19 -25.50
CA LYS A 172 11.12 -21.17 -26.32
C LYS A 172 9.85 -20.53 -26.84
N GLU A 173 9.34 -21.08 -27.93
CA GLU A 173 8.01 -20.72 -28.42
C GLU A 173 6.96 -20.97 -27.35
N GLU A 174 6.00 -20.06 -27.23
CA GLU A 174 4.90 -20.20 -26.30
C GLU A 174 3.98 -21.35 -26.70
N LYS A 175 3.62 -22.17 -25.74
CA LYS A 175 2.62 -23.22 -25.92
C LYS A 175 1.24 -22.72 -25.53
N VAL A 176 0.24 -23.06 -26.32
CA VAL A 176 -1.15 -22.67 -26.08
C VAL A 176 -1.64 -23.14 -24.71
N GLU A 177 -1.22 -24.34 -24.29
CA GLU A 177 -1.59 -24.91 -22.97
C GLU A 177 -0.96 -24.12 -21.82
N ASP A 178 0.26 -23.62 -21.98
CA ASP A 178 0.96 -22.83 -20.96
C ASP A 178 0.29 -21.47 -20.81
N VAL A 179 -0.10 -20.84 -21.93
CA VAL A 179 -0.85 -19.57 -21.92
C VAL A 179 -2.23 -19.75 -21.29
N ALA A 180 -2.94 -20.83 -21.63
CA ALA A 180 -4.24 -21.14 -21.04
C ALA A 180 -4.11 -21.29 -19.51
N ARG A 181 -3.11 -22.04 -19.06
CA ARG A 181 -2.85 -22.23 -17.62
C ARG A 181 -2.49 -20.91 -16.91
N LEU A 182 -1.71 -20.04 -17.56
CA LEU A 182 -1.42 -18.71 -17.00
C LEU A 182 -2.70 -17.88 -16.83
N LYS A 183 -3.58 -17.88 -17.84
CA LYS A 183 -4.86 -17.15 -17.77
C LYS A 183 -5.75 -17.64 -16.63
N GLU A 184 -5.87 -18.96 -16.43
CA GLU A 184 -6.59 -19.52 -15.28
C GLU A 184 -6.04 -18.99 -13.94
N LEU A 185 -4.71 -18.99 -13.77
CA LEU A 185 -4.08 -18.47 -12.56
C LEU A 185 -4.33 -16.96 -12.37
N GLN A 186 -4.34 -16.21 -13.48
CA GLN A 186 -4.66 -14.77 -13.42
C GLN A 186 -6.11 -14.52 -13.03
N GLU A 187 -7.05 -15.33 -13.54
CA GLU A 187 -8.47 -15.28 -13.18
C GLU A 187 -8.67 -15.57 -11.69
N ASP A 188 -8.06 -16.62 -11.14
CA ASP A 188 -8.13 -16.96 -9.72
C ASP A 188 -7.64 -15.81 -8.81
N VAL A 189 -6.52 -15.18 -9.18
CA VAL A 189 -5.97 -14.03 -8.44
C VAL A 189 -6.88 -12.81 -8.59
N HIS A 190 -7.43 -12.58 -9.77
CA HIS A 190 -8.35 -11.48 -10.04
C HIS A 190 -9.66 -11.64 -9.26
N ASP A 191 -10.22 -12.85 -9.21
CA ASP A 191 -11.43 -13.16 -8.43
C ASP A 191 -11.22 -12.93 -6.93
N THR A 192 -10.05 -13.27 -6.43
CA THR A 192 -9.67 -12.95 -5.05
C THR A 192 -9.66 -11.44 -4.82
N PHE A 193 -9.11 -10.66 -5.75
CA PHE A 193 -9.10 -9.20 -5.65
C PHE A 193 -10.51 -8.62 -5.72
N LYS A 194 -11.33 -9.04 -6.70
CA LYS A 194 -12.74 -8.65 -6.81
C LYS A 194 -13.51 -8.93 -5.52
N THR A 195 -13.32 -10.10 -4.93
CA THR A 195 -13.96 -10.49 -3.67
C THR A 195 -13.62 -9.52 -2.53
N ILE A 196 -12.37 -9.14 -2.40
CA ILE A 196 -11.93 -8.17 -1.37
C ILE A 196 -12.60 -6.81 -1.63
N VAL A 197 -12.55 -6.30 -2.87
CA VAL A 197 -13.16 -5.01 -3.21
C VAL A 197 -14.66 -5.04 -2.97
N LYS A 198 -15.37 -6.08 -3.41
CA LYS A 198 -16.81 -6.25 -3.17
C LYS A 198 -17.15 -6.28 -1.68
N SER A 199 -16.38 -6.98 -0.88
CA SER A 199 -16.63 -7.06 0.57
C SER A 199 -16.44 -5.72 1.29
N ARG A 200 -15.59 -4.84 0.77
CA ARG A 200 -15.25 -3.55 1.41
C ARG A 200 -15.95 -2.35 0.80
N ARG A 201 -16.29 -2.43 -0.48
CA ARG A 201 -16.82 -1.31 -1.28
C ARG A 201 -18.13 -1.60 -1.99
N GLY A 202 -18.60 -2.87 -2.01
CA GLY A 202 -19.68 -3.32 -2.87
C GLY A 202 -20.92 -2.42 -2.86
N ASP A 203 -21.41 -2.06 -1.68
CA ASP A 203 -22.61 -1.22 -1.51
C ASP A 203 -22.39 0.26 -1.91
N ARG A 204 -21.15 0.69 -2.09
CA ARG A 204 -20.76 2.05 -2.44
C ARG A 204 -20.50 2.22 -3.94
N ILE A 205 -20.15 1.13 -4.64
CA ILE A 205 -19.89 1.14 -6.08
C ILE A 205 -21.22 1.29 -6.82
N VAL A 206 -21.33 2.34 -7.64
CA VAL A 206 -22.55 2.70 -8.35
C VAL A 206 -22.49 2.42 -9.86
N VAL A 207 -21.40 1.84 -10.33
CA VAL A 207 -21.19 1.45 -11.74
C VAL A 207 -21.11 -0.07 -11.85
N SER A 208 -21.15 -0.60 -13.08
CA SER A 208 -21.19 -2.05 -13.30
C SER A 208 -19.86 -2.74 -12.99
N ASP A 209 -19.92 -4.04 -12.71
CA ASP A 209 -18.73 -4.88 -12.52
C ASP A 209 -17.85 -4.88 -13.77
N GLU A 210 -18.44 -4.84 -14.96
CA GLU A 210 -17.76 -4.79 -16.24
C GLU A 210 -16.98 -3.48 -16.44
N GLU A 211 -17.32 -2.39 -15.75
CA GLU A 211 -16.55 -1.16 -15.76
C GLU A 211 -15.41 -1.22 -14.72
N VAL A 212 -15.72 -1.63 -13.48
CA VAL A 212 -14.80 -1.55 -12.34
C VAL A 212 -13.64 -2.54 -12.43
N TYR A 213 -13.92 -3.78 -12.88
CA TYR A 213 -12.95 -4.88 -12.78
C TYR A 213 -12.19 -5.18 -14.08
N THR A 214 -12.03 -4.18 -14.93
CA THR A 214 -11.29 -4.30 -16.20
C THR A 214 -9.77 -4.19 -16.06
N GLY A 215 -9.28 -3.76 -14.90
CA GLY A 215 -7.90 -3.33 -14.71
C GLY A 215 -7.64 -1.88 -15.12
N ALA A 216 -8.66 -1.13 -15.51
CA ALA A 216 -8.57 0.31 -15.77
C ALA A 216 -8.32 1.09 -14.47
N PHE A 217 -7.84 2.30 -14.61
CA PHE A 217 -7.62 3.24 -13.50
C PHE A 217 -8.26 4.59 -13.83
N TRP A 218 -8.57 5.35 -12.80
CA TRP A 218 -9.30 6.60 -12.89
C TRP A 218 -8.65 7.68 -12.05
N THR A 219 -8.96 8.94 -12.35
CA THR A 219 -8.63 10.05 -11.45
C THR A 219 -9.43 9.92 -10.15
N GLY A 220 -8.95 10.52 -9.06
CA GLY A 220 -9.65 10.53 -7.78
C GLY A 220 -11.06 11.08 -7.91
N ARG A 221 -11.28 12.14 -8.74
CA ARG A 221 -12.61 12.67 -9.04
C ARG A 221 -13.53 11.58 -9.61
N ARG A 222 -13.10 10.89 -10.66
CA ARG A 222 -13.92 9.82 -11.27
C ARG A 222 -14.10 8.64 -10.35
N ALA A 223 -13.08 8.26 -9.61
CA ALA A 223 -13.14 7.19 -8.61
C ALA A 223 -14.16 7.49 -7.49
N ASN A 224 -14.29 8.77 -7.09
CA ASN A 224 -15.30 9.22 -6.13
C ASN A 224 -16.72 9.09 -6.71
N GLU A 225 -16.93 9.51 -7.95
CA GLU A 225 -18.21 9.35 -8.66
C GLU A 225 -18.63 7.88 -8.80
N MET A 226 -17.66 6.99 -8.97
CA MET A 226 -17.89 5.54 -9.11
C MET A 226 -18.09 4.82 -7.76
N GLY A 227 -17.80 5.48 -6.63
CA GLY A 227 -17.85 4.88 -5.30
C GLY A 227 -16.63 4.05 -4.93
N LEU A 228 -15.54 4.17 -5.69
CA LEU A 228 -14.26 3.52 -5.35
C LEU A 228 -13.55 4.19 -4.17
N ILE A 229 -13.81 5.47 -3.94
CA ILE A 229 -13.39 6.22 -2.76
C ILE A 229 -14.57 6.94 -2.12
N ASP A 230 -14.42 7.46 -0.90
CA ASP A 230 -15.49 8.08 -0.13
C ASP A 230 -15.48 9.61 -0.22
N GLY A 231 -14.41 10.19 -0.75
CA GLY A 231 -14.33 11.64 -0.92
C GLY A 231 -13.00 12.14 -1.41
N ILE A 232 -13.00 13.42 -1.79
CA ILE A 232 -11.80 14.17 -2.10
C ILE A 232 -11.31 14.85 -0.81
N GLY A 233 -10.04 14.63 -0.46
CA GLY A 233 -9.48 15.20 0.77
C GLY A 233 -8.06 14.74 1.04
N GLU A 234 -7.35 15.55 1.84
CA GLU A 234 -6.00 15.26 2.31
C GLU A 234 -6.01 14.92 3.80
N LEU A 235 -4.97 14.21 4.26
CA LEU A 235 -4.90 13.63 5.60
C LEU A 235 -5.12 14.66 6.71
N THR A 236 -4.38 15.75 6.70
CA THR A 236 -4.35 16.68 7.83
C THR A 236 -5.71 17.33 8.04
N LYS A 237 -6.26 17.87 6.97
CA LYS A 237 -7.55 18.59 7.01
C LYS A 237 -8.69 17.63 7.36
N THR A 238 -8.78 16.49 6.69
CA THR A 238 -9.83 15.49 6.95
C THR A 238 -9.79 14.99 8.39
N MET A 239 -8.59 14.71 8.94
CA MET A 239 -8.46 14.28 10.32
C MET A 239 -8.76 15.38 11.34
N GLN A 240 -8.40 16.63 11.04
CA GLN A 240 -8.75 17.77 11.90
C GLN A 240 -10.26 18.01 11.91
N GLU A 241 -10.93 17.89 10.79
CA GLU A 241 -12.39 17.98 10.71
C GLU A 241 -13.08 16.86 11.53
N LYS A 242 -12.57 15.63 11.48
CA LYS A 242 -13.15 14.48 12.19
C LYS A 242 -12.84 14.45 13.69
N TYR A 243 -11.61 14.81 14.10
CA TYR A 243 -11.12 14.62 15.48
C TYR A 243 -10.72 15.93 16.18
N GLY A 244 -10.91 17.07 15.51
CA GLY A 244 -10.63 18.42 16.02
C GLY A 244 -9.22 18.89 15.73
N GLU A 245 -9.03 20.21 15.68
CA GLU A 245 -7.76 20.88 15.32
C GLU A 245 -6.56 20.46 16.19
N LYS A 246 -6.80 19.98 17.41
CA LYS A 246 -5.75 19.58 18.36
C LYS A 246 -5.30 18.12 18.20
N VAL A 247 -5.77 17.43 17.16
CA VAL A 247 -5.35 16.05 16.85
C VAL A 247 -3.83 16.01 16.61
N VAL A 248 -3.20 14.95 17.10
CA VAL A 248 -1.75 14.75 17.00
C VAL A 248 -1.47 13.60 16.05
N PHE A 249 -0.73 13.88 15.00
CA PHE A 249 -0.27 12.87 14.05
C PHE A 249 1.01 12.23 14.53
N LYS A 250 1.04 10.90 14.57
CA LYS A 250 2.22 10.10 14.94
C LYS A 250 2.59 9.18 13.79
N PRO A 251 3.58 9.54 12.97
CA PRO A 251 4.13 8.62 11.99
C PRO A 251 4.69 7.37 12.69
N VAL A 252 4.32 6.21 12.17
CA VAL A 252 4.76 4.90 12.66
C VAL A 252 5.38 4.13 11.49
N GLY A 253 6.55 3.54 11.71
CA GLY A 253 7.30 2.81 10.70
C GLY A 253 8.77 3.22 10.68
N GLU A 254 9.48 2.91 9.63
CA GLU A 254 10.92 3.06 9.58
C GLU A 254 11.42 4.45 10.00
N LYS A 255 11.95 4.55 11.20
CA LYS A 255 12.97 5.55 11.47
C LYS A 255 14.20 5.14 10.66
N LYS A 256 14.34 5.66 9.44
CA LYS A 256 15.62 5.59 8.73
C LYS A 256 16.65 6.29 9.61
N SER A 257 17.39 5.49 10.41
CA SER A 257 18.48 6.04 11.20
C SER A 257 19.44 6.72 10.22
N TRP A 258 19.64 8.03 10.36
CA TRP A 258 20.59 8.81 9.59
C TRP A 258 22.00 8.16 9.58
N LEU A 259 22.33 7.40 10.64
CA LEU A 259 23.53 6.59 10.75
C LEU A 259 23.55 5.43 9.74
N LYS A 260 22.42 4.72 9.54
CA LYS A 260 22.31 3.66 8.53
C LYS A 260 22.43 4.23 7.11
N GLN A 261 21.92 5.42 6.86
CA GLN A 261 22.05 6.12 5.57
C GLN A 261 23.51 6.50 5.26
N ARG A 262 24.28 6.95 6.26
CA ARG A 262 25.73 7.23 6.09
C ARG A 262 26.56 5.95 5.92
N LEU A 263 26.26 4.89 6.66
CA LEU A 263 26.96 3.61 6.56
C LEU A 263 26.65 2.86 5.25
N SER A 264 25.45 3.01 4.69
CA SER A 264 25.14 2.45 3.36
C SER A 264 25.82 3.23 2.24
N ALA A 265 25.97 4.55 2.35
CA ALA A 265 26.70 5.35 1.37
C ALA A 265 28.20 4.99 1.32
N SER A 266 28.82 4.69 2.47
CA SER A 266 30.23 4.26 2.51
C SER A 266 30.45 2.83 2.00
N ARG A 267 29.44 1.95 2.09
CA ARG A 267 29.48 0.59 1.49
C ARG A 267 29.32 0.60 -0.03
N LEU A 268 28.65 1.61 -0.60
CA LEU A 268 28.47 1.74 -2.06
C LEU A 268 29.76 2.10 -2.81
N MET A 269 30.78 2.68 -2.13
CA MET A 269 32.09 2.96 -2.75
C MET A 269 33.00 1.73 -2.87
N GLY A 270 32.61 0.57 -2.31
CA GLY A 270 33.44 -0.66 -2.32
C GLY A 270 32.95 -1.81 -3.20
N PHE A 271 31.84 -1.67 -3.93
CA PHE A 271 31.28 -2.75 -4.74
C PHE A 271 31.78 -2.69 -6.18
N GLY A 272 32.64 -3.66 -6.52
CA GLY A 272 33.17 -3.87 -7.85
C GLY A 272 32.06 -4.17 -8.89
N GLN A 273 32.41 -3.94 -10.15
CA GLN A 273 31.61 -3.95 -11.39
C GLN A 273 30.68 -5.16 -11.68
N LYS A 274 30.61 -6.18 -10.85
CA LYS A 274 29.89 -7.44 -11.17
C LYS A 274 28.40 -7.48 -10.78
N HIS A 275 27.86 -6.46 -10.09
CA HIS A 275 26.47 -6.51 -9.61
C HIS A 275 25.55 -5.39 -10.14
N TRP A 276 26.00 -4.57 -11.08
CA TRP A 276 25.20 -3.46 -11.58
C TRP A 276 23.91 -3.92 -12.32
N LEU A 277 23.98 -5.03 -13.07
CA LEU A 277 22.81 -5.60 -13.75
C LEU A 277 21.69 -5.97 -12.77
N ASN A 278 22.03 -6.56 -11.63
CA ASN A 278 21.05 -6.90 -10.59
C ASN A 278 20.42 -5.67 -9.91
N GLN A 279 21.00 -4.49 -10.11
CA GLN A 279 20.47 -3.24 -9.58
C GLN A 279 19.66 -2.46 -10.62
N VAL A 280 19.97 -2.61 -11.91
CA VAL A 280 19.31 -1.87 -12.99
C VAL A 280 17.95 -2.48 -13.33
N ILE A 281 17.85 -3.80 -13.42
CA ILE A 281 16.58 -4.47 -13.81
C ILE A 281 15.42 -4.08 -12.89
N PRO A 282 15.54 -4.15 -11.54
CA PRO A 282 14.43 -3.77 -10.66
C PRO A 282 14.06 -2.29 -10.73
N VAL A 283 15.03 -1.41 -11.01
CA VAL A 283 14.75 0.02 -11.22
C VAL A 283 13.94 0.24 -12.49
N ILE A 284 14.26 -0.52 -13.55
CA ILE A 284 13.51 -0.47 -14.81
C ILE A 284 12.09 -1.02 -14.58
N GLU A 285 11.93 -2.14 -13.90
CA GLU A 285 10.62 -2.73 -13.59
C GLU A 285 9.77 -1.78 -12.74
N GLU A 286 10.34 -1.18 -11.70
CA GLU A 286 9.66 -0.15 -10.89
C GLU A 286 9.20 1.01 -11.79
N LYS A 287 10.09 1.51 -12.64
CA LYS A 287 9.78 2.60 -13.55
C LYS A 287 8.69 2.23 -14.56
N ILE A 288 8.69 1.01 -15.07
CA ILE A 288 7.62 0.52 -15.97
C ILE A 288 6.26 0.53 -15.26
N LEU A 289 6.20 0.10 -14.00
CA LEU A 289 4.95 0.11 -13.23
C LEU A 289 4.41 1.53 -13.03
N TRP A 290 5.27 2.49 -12.70
CA TRP A 290 4.89 3.90 -12.57
C TRP A 290 4.52 4.52 -13.93
N ASN A 291 5.32 4.28 -14.96
CA ASN A 291 5.04 4.79 -16.32
C ASN A 291 3.69 4.31 -16.89
N ARG A 292 3.23 3.11 -16.52
CA ARG A 292 1.88 2.61 -16.90
C ARG A 292 0.75 3.48 -16.37
N LEU A 293 0.98 4.20 -15.29
CA LEU A 293 0.02 5.14 -14.69
C LEU A 293 0.24 6.58 -15.19
N GLY A 294 1.25 6.82 -16.03
CA GLY A 294 1.62 8.15 -16.47
C GLY A 294 2.42 8.95 -15.42
N LEU A 295 3.06 8.27 -14.47
CA LEU A 295 3.80 8.85 -13.35
C LEU A 295 5.29 8.50 -13.39
#